data_e40fa574da8712f3e5bd5bb1e7e7ce11
#
_entry.id   e40fa574da8712f3e5bd5bb1e7e7ce11
#
_cell.length_a   1.000
_cell.length_b   1.000
_cell.length_c   1.000
_cell.angle_alpha   90.00
_cell.angle_beta   90.00
_cell.angle_gamma   90.00
#
_symmetry.space_group_name_H-M   'P 1'
#
loop_
_entity.id
_entity.type
_entity.pdbx_description
1 polymer ?
#
loop_
_entity_poly.entity_id
_entity_poly.type
_entity_poly.pdbx_seq_one_letter_code
_entity_poly.pdbx_strand_id
1 'polypeptide(L)'
;ACRQFAMANPQALYHYDLHTAIRPSHRERFALYPFVEGRTVPVDQRDFLLEAEVETLLLQHKAGTTFSSFSSSLLKAESFTMELGKVRPFGQNDLGRFSGIQDALRRRFRGLPSPAPQPPFDHLTVFEVVHEILNTGKNFRFHIPDDVANFTEYQPGTVIWEDDETSYRVGHSPE
;
A
#
# COMPACT_ATOMS: atom_id res chain seq x y z
N ALA A 1 4.71 20.96 -11.89
CA ALA A 1 5.11 21.12 -10.48
C ALA A 1 6.06 20.01 -10.02
N CYS A 2 5.63 18.71 -9.91
CA CYS A 2 6.46 17.62 -9.36
C CYS A 2 7.80 17.41 -10.10
N ARG A 3 7.82 17.43 -11.45
CA ARG A 3 9.07 17.33 -12.21
C ARG A 3 10.04 18.48 -11.94
N GLN A 4 9.53 19.70 -11.86
CA GLN A 4 10.35 20.87 -11.54
C GLN A 4 10.94 20.77 -10.13
N PHE A 5 10.14 20.32 -9.16
CA PHE A 5 10.62 20.07 -7.80
C PHE A 5 11.72 19.00 -7.77
N ALA A 6 11.51 17.88 -8.46
CA ALA A 6 12.50 16.80 -8.53
C ALA A 6 13.81 17.25 -9.17
N MET A 7 13.75 18.05 -10.26
CA MET A 7 14.94 18.60 -10.91
C MET A 7 15.71 19.59 -10.02
N ALA A 8 15.01 20.36 -9.20
CA ALA A 8 15.62 21.30 -8.25
C ALA A 8 16.20 20.61 -7.00
N ASN A 9 15.77 19.38 -6.71
CA ASN A 9 16.17 18.61 -5.52
C ASN A 9 16.67 17.21 -5.96
N PRO A 10 17.88 17.09 -6.53
CA PRO A 10 18.39 15.83 -7.08
C PRO A 10 18.74 14.76 -6.02
N GLN A 11 18.64 15.10 -4.75
CA GLN A 11 18.84 14.17 -3.64
C GLN A 11 17.63 13.25 -3.47
N ALA A 12 17.62 12.41 -2.42
CA ALA A 12 16.53 11.49 -2.15
C ALA A 12 15.18 12.23 -2.09
N LEU A 13 14.24 11.80 -2.93
CA LEU A 13 12.87 12.31 -2.96
C LEU A 13 11.97 11.32 -2.24
N TYR A 14 11.12 11.84 -1.37
CA TYR A 14 10.09 11.06 -0.68
C TYR A 14 8.71 11.53 -1.12
N HIS A 15 7.83 10.57 -1.37
CA HIS A 15 6.43 10.86 -1.71
C HIS A 15 5.50 9.96 -0.89
N TYR A 16 4.79 10.56 0.04
CA TYR A 16 3.78 9.89 0.86
C TYR A 16 2.40 10.39 0.45
N ASP A 17 1.65 9.52 -0.25
CA ASP A 17 0.29 9.79 -0.72
C ASP A 17 -0.68 9.26 0.34
N LEU A 18 -1.25 10.18 1.14
CA LEU A 18 -2.03 9.84 2.33
C LEU A 18 -3.50 9.63 1.97
N HIS A 19 -3.99 8.45 2.23
CA HIS A 19 -5.33 7.98 1.91
C HIS A 19 -6.05 7.38 3.12
N THR A 20 -7.34 7.07 2.91
CA THR A 20 -8.15 6.25 3.81
C THR A 20 -8.91 5.22 2.97
N ALA A 21 -8.93 3.98 3.44
CA ALA A 21 -9.48 2.85 2.70
C ALA A 21 -11.01 2.89 2.61
N ILE A 22 -11.56 2.67 1.41
CA ILE A 22 -13.00 2.61 1.16
C ILE A 22 -13.60 1.32 1.77
N ARG A 23 -12.92 0.18 1.65
CA ARG A 23 -13.35 -1.10 2.22
C ARG A 23 -12.94 -1.23 3.68
N PRO A 24 -13.66 -2.03 4.48
CA PRO A 24 -13.12 -2.49 5.77
C PRO A 24 -11.77 -3.18 5.56
N SER A 25 -10.97 -3.27 6.60
CA SER A 25 -9.65 -3.91 6.49
C SER A 25 -9.28 -4.63 7.79
N HIS A 26 -8.80 -5.87 7.69
CA HIS A 26 -8.22 -6.60 8.83
C HIS A 26 -6.85 -6.02 9.23
N ARG A 27 -6.21 -5.30 8.31
CA ARG A 27 -5.02 -4.48 8.56
C ARG A 27 -5.44 -3.03 8.45
N GLU A 28 -5.68 -2.38 9.57
CA GLU A 28 -6.29 -1.03 9.57
C GLU A 28 -5.45 -0.01 8.84
N ARG A 29 -4.12 -0.04 9.06
CA ARG A 29 -3.15 0.83 8.40
C ARG A 29 -2.18 -0.02 7.58
N PHE A 30 -2.05 0.33 6.32
CA PHE A 30 -1.12 -0.36 5.43
C PHE A 30 -0.60 0.61 4.37
N ALA A 31 0.55 0.26 3.80
CA ALA A 31 1.14 1.01 2.70
C ALA A 31 1.26 0.14 1.46
N LEU A 32 1.07 0.75 0.29
CA LEU A 32 1.36 0.13 -1.00
C LEU A 32 2.68 0.71 -1.51
N TYR A 33 3.64 -0.18 -1.83
CA TYR A 33 4.91 0.19 -2.43
C TYR A 33 4.87 -0.05 -3.92
N PRO A 34 4.99 1.00 -4.75
CA PRO A 34 4.93 0.87 -6.19
C PRO A 34 6.07 0.01 -6.74
N PHE A 35 5.75 -0.80 -7.74
CA PHE A 35 6.75 -1.60 -8.41
C PHE A 35 7.74 -0.74 -9.20
N VAL A 36 9.02 -0.98 -8.96
CA VAL A 36 10.13 -0.55 -9.81
C VAL A 36 11.12 -1.71 -9.88
N GLU A 37 11.47 -2.12 -11.07
CA GLU A 37 12.34 -3.27 -11.29
C GLU A 37 13.67 -3.15 -10.53
N GLY A 38 14.05 -4.21 -9.82
CA GLY A 38 15.29 -4.29 -9.05
C GLY A 38 15.34 -3.43 -7.78
N ARG A 39 14.26 -2.72 -7.43
CA ARG A 39 14.22 -1.88 -6.23
C ARG A 39 13.66 -2.65 -5.03
N THR A 40 14.34 -2.49 -3.91
CA THR A 40 13.88 -2.97 -2.60
C THR A 40 13.50 -1.80 -1.71
N VAL A 41 12.68 -2.04 -0.70
CA VAL A 41 12.29 -1.01 0.28
C VAL A 41 13.48 -0.68 1.18
N PRO A 42 13.97 0.58 1.17
CA PRO A 42 15.06 0.99 2.04
C PRO A 42 14.71 0.85 3.53
N VAL A 43 15.73 0.60 4.35
CA VAL A 43 15.56 0.42 5.81
C VAL A 43 14.93 1.66 6.44
N ASP A 44 15.39 2.87 6.07
CA ASP A 44 14.85 4.13 6.60
C ASP A 44 13.37 4.35 6.24
N GLN A 45 12.88 3.74 5.15
CA GLN A 45 11.47 3.77 4.77
C GLN A 45 10.64 2.76 5.56
N ARG A 46 11.22 1.60 5.88
CA ARG A 46 10.59 0.63 6.79
C ARG A 46 10.45 1.20 8.20
N ASP A 47 11.50 1.85 8.70
CA ASP A 47 11.49 2.50 10.02
C ASP A 47 10.49 3.66 10.05
N PHE A 48 10.38 4.43 8.98
CA PHE A 48 9.36 5.47 8.84
C PHE A 48 7.94 4.91 8.89
N LEU A 49 7.65 3.78 8.22
CA LEU A 49 6.33 3.15 8.28
C LEU A 49 5.99 2.72 9.71
N LEU A 50 6.92 2.10 10.40
CA LEU A 50 6.73 1.65 11.79
C LEU A 50 6.54 2.83 12.75
N GLU A 51 7.31 3.91 12.60
CA GLU A 51 7.10 5.17 13.34
C GLU A 51 5.70 5.76 13.06
N ALA A 52 5.23 5.66 11.83
CA ALA A 52 3.89 6.10 11.42
C ALA A 52 2.77 5.16 11.89
N GLU A 53 3.08 4.11 12.66
CA GLU A 53 2.16 3.06 13.09
C GLU A 53 1.53 2.28 11.92
N VAL A 54 2.28 2.13 10.83
CA VAL A 54 1.89 1.34 9.65
C VAL A 54 2.67 0.05 9.66
N GLU A 55 2.04 -1.03 10.13
CA GLU A 55 2.67 -2.35 10.32
C GLU A 55 2.58 -3.27 9.11
N THR A 56 1.90 -2.84 8.05
CA THR A 56 1.63 -3.68 6.89
C THR A 56 2.06 -2.99 5.62
N LEU A 57 2.82 -3.72 4.80
CA LEU A 57 3.33 -3.29 3.52
C LEU A 57 2.89 -4.25 2.42
N LEU A 58 2.29 -3.72 1.36
CA LEU A 58 1.91 -4.47 0.16
C LEU A 58 2.84 -4.08 -0.99
N LEU A 59 3.64 -5.03 -1.46
CA LEU A 59 4.52 -4.85 -2.61
C LEU A 59 3.75 -5.08 -3.91
N GLN A 60 3.75 -4.08 -4.79
CA GLN A 60 3.19 -4.20 -6.13
C GLN A 60 4.13 -4.99 -7.03
N HIS A 61 3.58 -5.82 -7.92
CA HIS A 61 4.36 -6.74 -8.79
C HIS A 61 4.54 -6.20 -10.22
N LYS A 62 3.83 -5.13 -10.58
CA LYS A 62 3.93 -4.49 -11.90
C LYS A 62 3.71 -2.98 -11.81
N ALA A 63 4.13 -2.29 -12.85
CA ALA A 63 3.94 -0.84 -12.96
C ALA A 63 2.45 -0.47 -12.90
N GLY A 64 2.13 0.51 -12.05
CA GLY A 64 0.78 1.03 -11.88
C GLY A 64 0.62 2.44 -12.48
N THR A 65 -0.61 2.95 -12.42
CA THR A 65 -0.98 4.29 -12.92
C THR A 65 -1.27 5.30 -11.82
N THR A 66 -0.98 4.95 -10.56
CA THR A 66 -1.20 5.84 -9.42
C THR A 66 -0.18 6.96 -9.37
N PHE A 67 -0.45 8.01 -8.58
CA PHE A 67 0.50 9.12 -8.39
C PHE A 67 1.79 8.65 -7.73
N SER A 68 1.73 7.74 -6.77
CA SER A 68 2.90 7.12 -6.15
C SER A 68 3.72 6.29 -7.17
N SER A 69 3.06 5.55 -8.08
CA SER A 69 3.74 4.85 -9.17
C SER A 69 4.44 5.79 -10.15
N PHE A 70 3.79 6.90 -10.52
CA PHE A 70 4.41 7.95 -11.34
C PHE A 70 5.67 8.51 -10.70
N SER A 71 5.61 8.91 -9.43
CA SER A 71 6.76 9.50 -8.74
C SER A 71 7.89 8.49 -8.54
N SER A 72 7.56 7.23 -8.25
CA SER A 72 8.54 6.16 -8.13
C SER A 72 9.29 5.88 -9.43
N SER A 73 8.56 5.72 -10.53
CA SER A 73 9.14 5.29 -11.81
C SER A 73 9.84 6.44 -12.52
N LEU A 74 9.20 7.61 -12.62
CA LEU A 74 9.70 8.73 -13.43
C LEU A 74 10.55 9.74 -12.64
N LEU A 75 10.28 9.93 -11.36
CA LEU A 75 11.02 10.88 -10.53
C LEU A 75 12.04 10.19 -9.61
N LYS A 76 12.08 8.87 -9.61
CA LYS A 76 12.94 8.05 -8.75
C LYS A 76 12.72 8.29 -7.24
N ALA A 77 11.51 8.72 -6.88
CA ALA A 77 11.14 8.95 -5.49
C ALA A 77 10.93 7.63 -4.74
N GLU A 78 11.26 7.60 -3.48
CA GLU A 78 10.76 6.60 -2.55
C GLU A 78 9.32 6.98 -2.21
N SER A 79 8.35 6.14 -2.64
CA SER A 79 6.95 6.51 -2.61
C SER A 79 6.10 5.42 -1.97
N PHE A 80 5.12 5.86 -1.20
CA PHE A 80 4.04 5.00 -0.71
C PHE A 80 2.68 5.63 -0.96
N THR A 81 1.68 4.81 -1.28
CA THR A 81 0.29 5.13 -0.98
C THR A 81 -0.02 4.56 0.40
N MET A 82 -0.40 5.39 1.35
CA MET A 82 -0.58 5.02 2.75
C MET A 82 -2.06 5.07 3.12
N GLU A 83 -2.66 3.92 3.40
CA GLU A 83 -4.03 3.81 3.88
C GLU A 83 -4.04 3.88 5.41
N LEU A 84 -4.55 4.98 5.96
CA LEU A 84 -4.43 5.31 7.37
C LEU A 84 -5.68 4.98 8.19
N GLY A 85 -6.52 4.10 7.67
CA GLY A 85 -7.74 3.64 8.30
C GLY A 85 -8.96 3.73 7.39
N LYS A 86 -10.14 3.45 7.93
CA LYS A 86 -11.41 3.48 7.19
C LYS A 86 -11.82 4.91 6.87
N VAL A 87 -12.27 5.16 5.63
CA VAL A 87 -12.82 6.45 5.20
C VAL A 87 -14.01 6.87 6.06
N ARG A 88 -14.05 8.16 6.40
CA ARG A 88 -15.13 8.82 7.13
C ARG A 88 -15.58 10.07 6.37
N PRO A 89 -16.82 10.55 6.56
CA PRO A 89 -17.23 11.86 6.06
C PRO A 89 -16.30 12.96 6.57
N PHE A 90 -16.20 14.07 5.81
CA PHE A 90 -15.40 15.22 6.20
C PHE A 90 -15.78 15.72 7.60
N GLY A 91 -14.77 15.98 8.43
CA GLY A 91 -14.94 16.45 9.81
C GLY A 91 -15.26 15.34 10.82
N GLN A 92 -15.45 14.08 10.39
CA GLN A 92 -15.75 12.95 11.27
C GLN A 92 -14.56 12.02 11.52
N ASN A 93 -13.38 12.35 10.99
CA ASN A 93 -12.17 11.62 11.30
C ASN A 93 -11.70 11.91 12.73
N ASP A 94 -11.34 10.88 13.47
CA ASP A 94 -10.63 11.01 14.73
C ASP A 94 -9.16 11.35 14.45
N LEU A 95 -8.81 12.62 14.56
CA LEU A 95 -7.46 13.10 14.25
C LEU A 95 -6.38 12.55 15.20
N GLY A 96 -6.77 12.12 16.41
CA GLY A 96 -5.84 11.46 17.34
C GLY A 96 -5.27 10.15 16.78
N ARG A 97 -6.01 9.49 15.91
CA ARG A 97 -5.56 8.25 15.25
C ARG A 97 -4.48 8.46 14.20
N PHE A 98 -4.19 9.70 13.83
CA PHE A 98 -3.14 10.07 12.87
C PHE A 98 -1.89 10.64 13.55
N SER A 99 -1.77 10.54 14.89
CA SER A 99 -0.62 11.08 15.62
C SER A 99 0.71 10.47 15.15
N GLY A 100 0.79 9.17 14.97
CA GLY A 100 1.99 8.47 14.50
C GLY A 100 2.49 9.03 13.16
N ILE A 101 1.63 9.08 12.12
CA ILE A 101 2.03 9.64 10.83
C ILE A 101 2.38 11.13 10.91
N GLN A 102 1.68 11.92 11.73
CA GLN A 102 2.01 13.33 11.91
C GLN A 102 3.40 13.52 12.51
N ASP A 103 3.75 12.72 13.52
CA ASP A 103 5.05 12.82 14.20
C ASP A 103 6.18 12.31 13.32
N ALA A 104 5.96 11.21 12.59
CA ALA A 104 6.91 10.70 11.59
C ALA A 104 7.20 11.75 10.50
N LEU A 105 6.16 12.39 9.95
CA LEU A 105 6.33 13.47 8.97
C LEU A 105 7.04 14.68 9.54
N ARG A 106 6.68 15.15 10.75
CA ARG A 106 7.36 16.28 11.41
C ARG A 106 8.84 16.00 11.61
N ARG A 107 9.20 14.77 11.99
CA ARG A 107 10.58 14.32 12.16
C ARG A 107 11.30 14.33 10.81
N ARG A 108 10.68 13.77 9.77
CA ARG A 108 11.22 13.72 8.42
C ARG A 108 11.48 15.14 7.85
N PHE A 109 10.55 16.09 8.02
CA PHE A 109 10.73 17.48 7.58
C PHE A 109 11.85 18.22 8.31
N ARG A 110 12.22 17.78 9.52
CA ARG A 110 13.38 18.29 10.26
C ARG A 110 14.69 17.62 9.89
N GLY A 111 14.68 16.69 8.94
CA GLY A 111 15.88 15.91 8.56
C GLY A 111 16.37 14.95 9.65
N LEU A 112 15.51 14.59 10.61
CA LEU A 112 15.84 13.65 11.66
C LEU A 112 15.53 12.22 11.23
N PRO A 113 16.37 11.23 11.53
CA PRO A 113 16.08 9.82 11.26
C PRO A 113 14.88 9.35 12.08
N SER A 114 14.17 8.33 11.57
CA SER A 114 13.18 7.61 12.37
C SER A 114 13.84 6.96 13.59
N PRO A 115 13.16 6.94 14.75
CA PRO A 115 13.69 6.22 15.92
C PRO A 115 13.72 4.72 15.63
N ALA A 116 14.51 3.98 16.43
CA ALA A 116 14.44 2.53 16.38
C ALA A 116 13.00 2.06 16.68
N PRO A 117 12.45 1.12 15.89
CA PRO A 117 11.13 0.59 16.14
C PRO A 117 10.94 0.06 17.56
N GLN A 118 9.77 0.29 18.13
CA GLN A 118 9.42 -0.13 19.49
C GLN A 118 8.09 -0.90 19.48
N PRO A 119 7.93 -1.91 20.35
CA PRO A 119 6.65 -2.59 20.47
C PRO A 119 5.48 -1.62 20.77
N PRO A 120 4.29 -1.86 20.23
CA PRO A 120 3.91 -2.97 19.36
C PRO A 120 4.29 -2.80 17.89
N PHE A 121 4.87 -1.68 17.46
CA PHE A 121 5.22 -1.34 16.07
C PHE A 121 6.70 -1.60 15.78
N ASP A 122 7.20 -2.79 16.13
CA ASP A 122 8.59 -3.18 15.94
C ASP A 122 8.82 -4.15 14.76
N HIS A 123 7.74 -4.55 14.09
CA HIS A 123 7.82 -5.46 12.95
C HIS A 123 6.87 -5.05 11.82
N LEU A 124 7.29 -5.29 10.60
CA LEU A 124 6.53 -5.01 9.40
C LEU A 124 6.09 -6.33 8.74
N THR A 125 4.78 -6.52 8.63
CA THR A 125 4.21 -7.62 7.86
C THR A 125 4.22 -7.25 6.38
N VAL A 126 4.89 -8.05 5.55
CA VAL A 126 5.00 -7.79 4.11
C VAL A 126 4.14 -8.77 3.34
N PHE A 127 3.29 -8.23 2.45
CA PHE A 127 2.53 -8.98 1.46
C PHE A 127 3.05 -8.64 0.06
N GLU A 128 2.98 -9.61 -0.83
CA GLU A 128 3.26 -9.42 -2.25
C GLU A 128 2.00 -9.66 -3.07
N VAL A 129 1.75 -8.80 -4.06
CA VAL A 129 0.68 -9.03 -5.03
C VAL A 129 1.13 -10.14 -5.97
N VAL A 130 0.45 -11.27 -5.94
CA VAL A 130 0.76 -12.44 -6.78
C VAL A 130 -0.22 -12.60 -7.94
N HIS A 131 -1.42 -12.03 -7.84
CA HIS A 131 -2.44 -12.13 -8.86
C HIS A 131 -3.31 -10.87 -8.91
N GLU A 132 -3.67 -10.45 -10.11
CA GLU A 132 -4.61 -9.35 -10.35
C GLU A 132 -5.82 -9.89 -11.12
N ILE A 133 -7.00 -9.58 -10.63
CA ILE A 133 -8.25 -10.04 -11.20
C ILE A 133 -8.84 -8.94 -12.09
N LEU A 134 -8.99 -9.23 -13.36
CA LEU A 134 -9.63 -8.37 -14.34
C LEU A 134 -10.92 -9.01 -14.83
N ASN A 135 -11.98 -8.20 -14.96
CA ASN A 135 -13.21 -8.67 -15.56
C ASN A 135 -12.98 -8.93 -17.06
N THR A 136 -13.12 -10.18 -17.47
CA THR A 136 -12.88 -10.63 -18.86
C THR A 136 -14.05 -10.34 -19.81
N GLY A 137 -15.25 -10.03 -19.28
CA GLY A 137 -16.48 -9.86 -20.05
C GLY A 137 -17.11 -11.17 -20.55
N LYS A 138 -16.53 -12.34 -20.26
CA LYS A 138 -16.95 -13.68 -20.73
C LYS A 138 -17.82 -14.37 -19.69
N ASN A 139 -18.98 -13.83 -19.34
CA ASN A 139 -19.79 -14.28 -18.21
C ASN A 139 -19.00 -14.34 -16.89
N PHE A 140 -18.11 -13.36 -16.69
CA PHE A 140 -17.27 -13.25 -15.52
C PHE A 140 -18.09 -13.21 -14.22
N ARG A 141 -17.75 -14.09 -13.28
CA ARG A 141 -18.35 -14.15 -11.94
C ARG A 141 -17.26 -14.01 -10.90
N PHE A 142 -17.42 -13.02 -10.03
CA PHE A 142 -16.55 -12.80 -8.91
C PHE A 142 -17.26 -13.30 -7.63
N HIS A 143 -16.69 -14.29 -6.95
CA HIS A 143 -17.33 -14.98 -5.83
C HIS A 143 -17.06 -14.31 -4.47
N ILE A 144 -16.30 -13.22 -4.47
CA ILE A 144 -16.00 -12.49 -3.24
C ILE A 144 -17.00 -11.34 -3.08
N PRO A 145 -17.66 -11.21 -1.92
CA PRO A 145 -18.60 -10.13 -1.65
C PRO A 145 -17.96 -8.74 -1.78
N ASP A 146 -18.73 -7.75 -2.22
CA ASP A 146 -18.23 -6.38 -2.41
C ASP A 146 -17.80 -5.70 -1.10
N ASP A 147 -18.36 -6.12 0.02
CA ASP A 147 -18.10 -5.59 1.35
C ASP A 147 -17.03 -6.37 2.13
N VAL A 148 -16.41 -7.38 1.52
CA VAL A 148 -15.35 -8.14 2.17
C VAL A 148 -14.20 -7.22 2.60
N ALA A 149 -13.66 -7.47 3.78
CA ALA A 149 -12.53 -6.70 4.29
C ALA A 149 -11.25 -6.97 3.49
N ASN A 150 -10.44 -5.94 3.28
CA ASN A 150 -9.08 -6.12 2.78
C ASN A 150 -8.31 -7.07 3.70
N PHE A 151 -7.39 -7.84 3.14
CA PHE A 151 -6.58 -8.86 3.84
C PHE A 151 -7.40 -10.01 4.44
N THR A 152 -8.57 -10.32 3.88
CA THR A 152 -9.30 -11.53 4.22
C THR A 152 -8.55 -12.75 3.68
N GLU A 153 -8.28 -13.71 4.55
CA GLU A 153 -7.65 -14.98 4.18
C GLU A 153 -8.67 -15.96 3.60
N TYR A 154 -8.29 -16.63 2.54
CA TYR A 154 -9.09 -17.69 1.91
C TYR A 154 -8.33 -19.01 1.93
N GLN A 155 -9.06 -20.08 2.18
CA GLN A 155 -8.48 -21.42 2.20
C GLN A 155 -8.05 -21.86 0.78
N PRO A 156 -6.97 -22.65 0.65
CA PRO A 156 -6.60 -23.26 -0.61
C PRO A 156 -7.78 -23.98 -1.29
N GLY A 157 -7.92 -23.80 -2.60
CA GLY A 157 -9.04 -24.36 -3.37
C GLY A 157 -10.29 -23.48 -3.44
N THR A 158 -10.38 -22.41 -2.65
CA THR A 158 -11.51 -21.46 -2.74
C THR A 158 -11.51 -20.81 -4.12
N VAL A 159 -12.66 -20.87 -4.83
CA VAL A 159 -12.84 -20.18 -6.10
C VAL A 159 -13.02 -18.69 -5.83
N ILE A 160 -12.17 -17.88 -6.40
CA ILE A 160 -12.22 -16.41 -6.26
C ILE A 160 -13.04 -15.81 -7.42
N TRP A 161 -12.78 -16.29 -8.63
CA TRP A 161 -13.55 -15.90 -9.81
C TRP A 161 -13.53 -17.01 -10.86
N GLU A 162 -14.50 -16.95 -11.79
CA GLU A 162 -14.58 -17.82 -12.95
C GLU A 162 -15.25 -17.09 -14.12
N ASP A 163 -15.00 -17.58 -15.32
CA ASP A 163 -15.71 -17.19 -16.55
C ASP A 163 -16.01 -18.42 -17.41
N ASP A 164 -16.42 -18.24 -18.67
CA ASP A 164 -16.74 -19.37 -19.57
C ASP A 164 -15.51 -20.22 -19.96
N GLU A 165 -14.30 -19.74 -19.75
CA GLU A 165 -13.07 -20.38 -20.23
C GLU A 165 -12.13 -20.80 -19.11
N THR A 166 -12.13 -20.09 -17.97
CA THR A 166 -11.15 -20.30 -16.91
C THR A 166 -11.67 -19.94 -15.53
N SER A 167 -10.91 -20.29 -14.49
CA SER A 167 -11.19 -19.91 -13.11
C SER A 167 -9.89 -19.70 -12.33
N TYR A 168 -9.94 -18.91 -11.28
CA TYR A 168 -8.85 -18.78 -10.31
C TYR A 168 -9.26 -19.32 -8.96
N ARG A 169 -8.42 -20.21 -8.42
CA ARG A 169 -8.55 -20.79 -7.09
C ARG A 169 -7.33 -20.47 -6.24
N VAL A 170 -7.56 -20.18 -4.96
CA VAL A 170 -6.48 -19.94 -4.00
C VAL A 170 -5.50 -21.11 -3.95
N GLY A 171 -4.19 -20.84 -4.05
CA GLY A 171 -3.15 -21.84 -4.00
C GLY A 171 -2.95 -22.66 -5.28
N HIS A 172 -3.62 -22.29 -6.38
CA HIS A 172 -3.41 -22.90 -7.70
C HIS A 172 -3.00 -21.81 -8.69
N SER A 173 -2.05 -22.12 -9.58
CA SER A 173 -1.80 -21.26 -10.74
C SER A 173 -3.02 -21.31 -11.65
N PRO A 174 -3.41 -20.21 -12.33
CA PRO A 174 -4.42 -20.27 -13.38
C PRO A 174 -3.98 -21.28 -14.45
N GLU A 175 -4.85 -22.23 -14.79
CA GLU A 175 -4.67 -23.13 -15.93
C GLU A 175 -5.10 -22.42 -17.20
#